data_dcc1b2e73fda5df0bc6a81473cfac446
#
_entry.id   dcc1b2e73fda5df0bc6a81473cfac446
#
_cell.length_a   1.000
_cell.length_b   1.000
_cell.length_c   1.000
_cell.angle_alpha   90.00
_cell.angle_beta   90.00
_cell.angle_gamma   90.00
#
_symmetry.space_group_name_H-M   'P 1'
#
loop_
_entity.id
_entity.type
_entity.pdbx_description
1 polymer ?
#
loop_
_entity_poly.entity_id
_entity_poly.type
_entity_poly.pdbx_seq_one_letter_code
_entity_poly.pdbx_strand_id
1 'polypeptide(L)'
;MPSRPASNPDTAPVSAVIGVDSSTQSTKAAVVDTATGRLLAVGRAPHTVTGQGGARESDPEQWWQALCAAVAAALAESGLDPSAVTGIAVAGQQHGLVTLDAEGRPLRPALLWNDTRSAPQAAALTAALGRESWLDRTGSVPVASMTAAKWMWLRDNEPATAAATAAVRLPHDFLTERLTGAAVTDPGDASGTCWYDPATQGYDPELLALTGIRADMLSTVAATGATRAGHLTAEAARALGLPAGIPVAAGTGDNMAAAVGLGLGAEGLLDHPVVSLGTSGTVFAATRNRPHSALLAGFAATDGTRLPLGCTLNCTLAVDKVAELLGLDREDAVPGGEAVLLPFLDGERTPDLPAASGLLHGLRHDTTRQQILGAAYEGAVVAVLRALDELPLVPLRAMSAATPDAPDAPLRLIGGGARGTMWVETVRRLSGRAVILPDSAELVALGAAALAAGAATGRDPVALATEWGTGEGRELPAVPRDTATWDRVTAVLDRATPALLTTHP
;
A
#
# COMPACT_ATOMS: atom_id res chain seq x y z
N MET A 1 -45.51 36.00 -13.83
CA MET A 1 -44.90 34.67 -13.69
C MET A 1 -43.51 34.74 -14.34
N PRO A 2 -42.41 34.61 -13.62
CA PRO A 2 -41.08 34.55 -14.23
C PRO A 2 -40.87 33.15 -14.83
N SER A 3 -40.47 33.15 -16.09
CA SER A 3 -40.10 31.96 -16.88
C SER A 3 -38.93 31.22 -16.25
N ARG A 4 -39.09 29.91 -16.04
CA ARG A 4 -38.00 28.97 -15.68
C ARG A 4 -36.89 29.07 -16.74
N PRO A 5 -35.61 29.14 -16.36
CA PRO A 5 -34.54 29.04 -17.35
C PRO A 5 -34.58 27.64 -17.97
N ALA A 6 -34.46 27.57 -19.28
CA ALA A 6 -34.39 26.35 -20.07
C ALA A 6 -33.15 25.55 -19.62
N SER A 7 -33.35 24.29 -19.29
CA SER A 7 -32.27 23.32 -19.08
C SER A 7 -31.46 23.19 -20.37
N ASN A 8 -30.16 23.35 -20.27
CA ASN A 8 -29.20 23.13 -21.35
C ASN A 8 -29.24 21.64 -21.75
N PRO A 9 -29.55 21.29 -23.02
CA PRO A 9 -29.79 19.87 -23.39
C PRO A 9 -28.56 19.01 -23.58
N ASP A 10 -27.33 19.49 -23.27
CA ASP A 10 -26.06 18.81 -23.62
C ASP A 10 -25.26 18.23 -22.48
N THR A 11 -25.80 18.11 -21.27
CA THR A 11 -25.12 17.37 -20.19
C THR A 11 -25.85 16.06 -19.96
N ALA A 12 -25.29 14.95 -20.47
CA ALA A 12 -25.68 13.62 -20.01
C ALA A 12 -25.63 13.59 -18.47
N PRO A 13 -26.60 12.93 -17.81
CA PRO A 13 -26.58 12.84 -16.35
C PRO A 13 -25.25 12.22 -15.88
N VAL A 14 -24.57 12.90 -14.97
CA VAL A 14 -23.30 12.42 -14.41
C VAL A 14 -23.57 11.08 -13.72
N SER A 15 -22.86 10.04 -14.13
CA SER A 15 -22.81 8.75 -13.44
C SER A 15 -21.52 8.70 -12.63
N ALA A 16 -21.62 8.33 -11.37
CA ALA A 16 -20.47 8.31 -10.46
C ALA A 16 -20.29 6.96 -9.80
N VAL A 17 -19.06 6.70 -9.34
CA VAL A 17 -18.71 5.59 -8.47
C VAL A 17 -18.01 6.12 -7.23
N ILE A 18 -18.02 5.33 -6.16
CA ILE A 18 -17.32 5.66 -4.91
C ILE A 18 -16.14 4.70 -4.72
N GLY A 19 -14.94 5.26 -4.62
CA GLY A 19 -13.76 4.55 -4.16
C GLY A 19 -13.43 4.94 -2.73
N VAL A 20 -13.29 3.94 -1.86
CA VAL A 20 -12.96 4.12 -0.44
C VAL A 20 -11.52 3.70 -0.19
N ASP A 21 -10.76 4.54 0.51
CA ASP A 21 -9.43 4.28 1.06
C ASP A 21 -9.54 4.23 2.60
N SER A 22 -9.59 3.03 3.18
CA SER A 22 -9.58 2.81 4.63
C SER A 22 -8.16 2.53 5.12
N SER A 23 -7.38 3.61 5.27
CA SER A 23 -5.98 3.57 5.71
C SER A 23 -5.87 3.38 7.24
N THR A 24 -4.65 3.49 7.79
CA THR A 24 -4.38 3.18 9.21
C THR A 24 -5.07 4.14 10.19
N GLN A 25 -5.19 5.44 9.87
CA GLN A 25 -5.67 6.48 10.80
C GLN A 25 -6.92 7.21 10.32
N SER A 26 -7.36 6.97 9.11
CA SER A 26 -8.55 7.61 8.54
C SER A 26 -9.10 6.83 7.37
N THR A 27 -10.40 7.00 7.12
CA THR A 27 -11.05 6.55 5.90
C THR A 27 -11.35 7.77 5.02
N LYS A 28 -11.05 7.65 3.74
CA LYS A 28 -11.45 8.60 2.69
C LYS A 28 -12.44 7.95 1.74
N ALA A 29 -13.35 8.73 1.22
CA ALA A 29 -14.26 8.33 0.15
C ALA A 29 -14.17 9.34 -0.98
N ALA A 30 -13.85 8.87 -2.19
CA ALA A 30 -13.78 9.66 -3.39
C ALA A 30 -15.01 9.41 -4.26
N VAL A 31 -15.74 10.46 -4.61
CA VAL A 31 -16.80 10.43 -5.64
C VAL A 31 -16.15 10.75 -6.96
N VAL A 32 -16.24 9.82 -7.91
CA VAL A 32 -15.51 9.88 -9.20
C VAL A 32 -16.50 9.74 -10.35
N ASP A 33 -16.42 10.64 -11.31
CA ASP A 33 -17.17 10.58 -12.57
C ASP A 33 -16.74 9.34 -13.36
N THR A 34 -17.68 8.45 -13.62
CA THR A 34 -17.40 7.14 -14.25
C THR A 34 -16.90 7.26 -15.69
N ALA A 35 -17.28 8.34 -16.41
CA ALA A 35 -16.90 8.53 -17.80
C ALA A 35 -15.48 9.09 -17.95
N THR A 36 -15.06 9.97 -17.03
CA THR A 36 -13.83 10.76 -17.18
C THR A 36 -12.77 10.49 -16.12
N GLY A 37 -13.11 9.75 -15.04
CA GLY A 37 -12.23 9.58 -13.89
C GLY A 37 -12.02 10.84 -13.06
N ARG A 38 -12.74 11.91 -13.37
CA ARG A 38 -12.60 13.18 -12.65
C ARG A 38 -13.06 13.01 -11.20
N LEU A 39 -12.19 13.37 -10.28
CA LEU A 39 -12.50 13.45 -8.86
C LEU A 39 -13.49 14.61 -8.63
N LEU A 40 -14.69 14.28 -8.17
CA LEU A 40 -15.76 15.25 -7.94
C LEU A 40 -15.73 15.78 -6.51
N ALA A 41 -15.45 14.92 -5.55
CA ALA A 41 -15.34 15.26 -4.13
C ALA A 41 -14.58 14.20 -3.35
N VAL A 42 -14.03 14.58 -2.18
CA VAL A 42 -13.38 13.66 -1.23
C VAL A 42 -13.87 13.94 0.19
N GLY A 43 -14.57 13.00 0.77
CA GLY A 43 -14.86 13.02 2.22
C GLY A 43 -13.80 12.28 3.02
N ARG A 44 -13.58 12.71 4.26
CA ARG A 44 -12.62 12.07 5.18
C ARG A 44 -13.18 11.99 6.59
N ALA A 45 -12.92 10.86 7.26
CA ALA A 45 -13.20 10.68 8.67
C ALA A 45 -12.05 9.94 9.37
N PRO A 46 -11.65 10.39 10.59
CA PRO A 46 -10.58 9.75 11.35
C PRO A 46 -11.08 8.49 12.06
N HIS A 47 -10.13 7.60 12.37
CA HIS A 47 -10.28 6.55 13.37
C HIS A 47 -8.98 6.38 14.14
N THR A 48 -9.03 5.66 15.27
CA THR A 48 -7.91 5.62 16.21
C THR A 48 -7.14 4.32 16.11
N VAL A 49 -5.82 4.43 16.32
CA VAL A 49 -4.93 3.31 16.58
C VAL A 49 -4.48 3.39 18.04
N THR A 50 -4.57 2.28 18.75
CA THR A 50 -4.17 2.15 20.15
C THR A 50 -3.04 1.12 20.29
N GLY A 51 -2.41 1.07 21.47
CA GLY A 51 -1.40 0.08 21.83
C GLY A 51 -0.07 0.68 22.22
N GLN A 52 0.71 -0.11 22.96
CA GLN A 52 2.05 0.22 23.46
C GLN A 52 2.95 -1.02 23.34
N GLY A 53 4.28 -0.86 23.41
CA GLY A 53 5.21 -1.98 23.45
C GLY A 53 5.11 -2.92 22.25
N GLY A 54 4.96 -2.36 21.02
CA GLY A 54 4.81 -3.14 19.79
C GLY A 54 3.36 -3.46 19.40
N ALA A 55 2.39 -3.30 20.32
CA ALA A 55 0.97 -3.45 20.01
C ALA A 55 0.49 -2.29 19.11
N ARG A 56 -0.27 -2.61 18.07
CA ARG A 56 -0.98 -1.66 17.22
C ARG A 56 -2.34 -2.24 16.87
N GLU A 57 -3.38 -1.65 17.42
CA GLU A 57 -4.74 -2.17 17.32
C GLU A 57 -5.73 -1.06 16.95
N SER A 58 -6.80 -1.43 16.28
CA SER A 58 -7.92 -0.53 15.96
C SER A 58 -9.24 -1.29 16.02
N ASP A 59 -10.29 -0.63 16.52
CA ASP A 59 -11.63 -1.20 16.53
C ASP A 59 -12.23 -1.18 15.12
N PRO A 60 -12.57 -2.34 14.51
CA PRO A 60 -13.16 -2.41 13.18
C PRO A 60 -14.47 -1.63 13.03
N GLU A 61 -15.24 -1.47 14.10
CA GLU A 61 -16.48 -0.67 14.07
C GLU A 61 -16.21 0.81 13.82
N GLN A 62 -15.06 1.34 14.25
CA GLN A 62 -14.65 2.70 13.89
C GLN A 62 -14.38 2.87 12.40
N TRP A 63 -13.86 1.83 11.72
CA TRP A 63 -13.67 1.87 10.26
C TRP A 63 -15.00 1.97 9.54
N TRP A 64 -16.01 1.19 9.98
CA TRP A 64 -17.36 1.27 9.42
C TRP A 64 -17.98 2.66 9.63
N GLN A 65 -17.88 3.20 10.84
CA GLN A 65 -18.38 4.55 11.15
C GLN A 65 -17.66 5.61 10.32
N ALA A 66 -16.34 5.50 10.18
CA ALA A 66 -15.52 6.42 9.38
C ALA A 66 -15.87 6.31 7.87
N LEU A 67 -16.14 5.10 7.37
CA LEU A 67 -16.59 4.90 5.99
C LEU A 67 -17.94 5.62 5.77
N CYS A 68 -18.91 5.41 6.64
CA CYS A 68 -20.21 6.09 6.54
C CYS A 68 -20.06 7.61 6.57
N ALA A 69 -19.25 8.15 7.48
CA ALA A 69 -19.03 9.59 7.60
C ALA A 69 -18.29 10.17 6.39
N ALA A 70 -17.27 9.47 5.88
CA ALA A 70 -16.51 9.90 4.71
C ALA A 70 -17.38 9.91 3.44
N VAL A 71 -18.22 8.88 3.23
CA VAL A 71 -19.17 8.83 2.11
C VAL A 71 -20.18 9.95 2.18
N ALA A 72 -20.77 10.19 3.36
CA ALA A 72 -21.72 11.27 3.56
C ALA A 72 -21.11 12.65 3.28
N ALA A 73 -19.88 12.88 3.74
CA ALA A 73 -19.15 14.13 3.46
C ALA A 73 -18.84 14.32 1.98
N ALA A 74 -18.40 13.25 1.30
CA ALA A 74 -18.10 13.30 -0.14
C ALA A 74 -19.35 13.55 -0.98
N LEU A 75 -20.48 12.92 -0.65
CA LEU A 75 -21.76 13.17 -1.34
C LEU A 75 -22.23 14.60 -1.13
N ALA A 76 -22.16 15.13 0.09
CA ALA A 76 -22.55 16.51 0.39
C ALA A 76 -21.67 17.52 -0.38
N GLU A 77 -20.36 17.30 -0.46
CA GLU A 77 -19.42 18.16 -1.18
C GLU A 77 -19.62 18.08 -2.70
N SER A 78 -19.90 16.89 -3.24
CA SER A 78 -20.10 16.70 -4.68
C SER A 78 -21.37 17.38 -5.20
N GLY A 79 -22.37 17.55 -4.35
CA GLY A 79 -23.70 18.07 -4.74
C GLY A 79 -24.48 17.13 -5.68
N LEU A 80 -24.02 15.90 -5.89
CA LEU A 80 -24.71 14.93 -6.72
C LEU A 80 -25.92 14.33 -6.00
N ASP A 81 -26.95 14.01 -6.77
CA ASP A 81 -28.02 13.14 -6.30
C ASP A 81 -27.42 11.75 -6.02
N PRO A 82 -27.63 11.17 -4.83
CA PRO A 82 -27.10 9.82 -4.52
C PRO A 82 -27.51 8.74 -5.54
N SER A 83 -28.61 8.91 -6.27
CA SER A 83 -29.04 7.98 -7.32
C SER A 83 -28.09 7.94 -8.53
N ALA A 84 -27.20 8.94 -8.67
CA ALA A 84 -26.15 8.95 -9.68
C ALA A 84 -25.00 7.97 -9.37
N VAL A 85 -24.91 7.48 -8.14
CA VAL A 85 -23.86 6.51 -7.72
C VAL A 85 -24.26 5.12 -8.20
N THR A 86 -23.39 4.52 -9.02
CA THR A 86 -23.63 3.24 -9.71
C THR A 86 -22.77 2.08 -9.20
N GLY A 87 -21.83 2.33 -8.26
CA GLY A 87 -20.99 1.30 -7.69
C GLY A 87 -20.10 1.83 -6.57
N ILE A 88 -19.61 0.92 -5.72
CA ILE A 88 -18.69 1.22 -4.61
C ILE A 88 -17.64 0.12 -4.48
N ALA A 89 -16.41 0.47 -4.10
CA ALA A 89 -15.37 -0.47 -3.71
C ALA A 89 -14.55 0.08 -2.54
N VAL A 90 -13.97 -0.84 -1.76
CA VAL A 90 -13.12 -0.52 -0.62
C VAL A 90 -11.70 -1.00 -0.89
N ALA A 91 -10.73 -0.11 -0.75
CA ALA A 91 -9.34 -0.42 -0.51
C ALA A 91 -9.05 -0.26 0.99
N GLY A 92 -8.35 -1.22 1.60
CA GLY A 92 -8.04 -1.19 3.03
C GLY A 92 -6.56 -1.39 3.31
N GLN A 93 -6.12 -0.95 4.50
CA GLN A 93 -4.81 -1.29 5.00
C GLN A 93 -4.63 -2.82 5.03
N GLN A 94 -3.47 -3.30 4.57
CA GLN A 94 -3.23 -4.73 4.40
C GLN A 94 -2.98 -5.47 5.72
N HIS A 95 -3.10 -6.80 5.69
CA HIS A 95 -2.64 -7.76 6.71
C HIS A 95 -3.34 -7.69 8.08
N GLY A 96 -4.27 -6.77 8.30
CA GLY A 96 -4.99 -6.66 9.57
C GLY A 96 -5.72 -7.97 9.90
N LEU A 97 -5.69 -8.40 11.17
CA LEU A 97 -6.44 -9.56 11.64
C LEU A 97 -7.70 -9.09 12.36
N VAL A 98 -8.84 -9.20 11.71
CA VAL A 98 -10.18 -9.02 12.32
C VAL A 98 -10.74 -10.39 12.67
N THR A 99 -11.07 -10.61 13.93
CA THR A 99 -11.71 -11.86 14.41
C THR A 99 -13.17 -11.61 14.75
N LEU A 100 -14.05 -12.44 14.18
CA LEU A 100 -15.50 -12.31 14.33
C LEU A 100 -16.09 -13.50 15.06
N ASP A 101 -17.14 -13.26 15.84
CA ASP A 101 -18.00 -14.30 16.41
C ASP A 101 -18.96 -14.88 15.36
N ALA A 102 -19.81 -15.82 15.77
CA ALA A 102 -20.78 -16.46 14.89
C ALA A 102 -21.87 -15.51 14.35
N GLU A 103 -22.06 -14.38 15.00
CA GLU A 103 -22.98 -13.30 14.61
C GLU A 103 -22.31 -12.20 13.76
N GLY A 104 -21.02 -12.39 13.42
CA GLY A 104 -20.24 -11.44 12.61
C GLY A 104 -19.77 -10.20 13.36
N ARG A 105 -19.75 -10.22 14.70
CA ARG A 105 -19.29 -9.09 15.53
C ARG A 105 -17.80 -9.25 15.86
N PRO A 106 -17.02 -8.16 15.82
CA PRO A 106 -15.63 -8.21 16.25
C PRO A 106 -15.50 -8.67 17.71
N LEU A 107 -14.64 -9.67 17.94
CA LEU A 107 -14.36 -10.20 19.28
C LEU A 107 -13.38 -9.32 20.07
N ARG A 108 -12.58 -8.55 19.36
CA ARG A 108 -11.56 -7.65 19.89
C ARG A 108 -11.14 -6.61 18.85
N PRO A 109 -10.38 -5.56 19.23
CA PRO A 109 -9.71 -4.70 18.27
C PRO A 109 -8.80 -5.49 17.33
N ALA A 110 -8.80 -5.17 16.05
CA ALA A 110 -7.98 -5.82 15.04
C ALA A 110 -6.48 -5.56 15.26
N LEU A 111 -5.64 -6.60 15.09
CA LEU A 111 -4.20 -6.42 15.06
C LEU A 111 -3.78 -5.86 13.69
N LEU A 112 -3.13 -4.70 13.67
CA LEU A 112 -2.80 -3.99 12.44
C LEU A 112 -1.49 -4.50 11.79
N TRP A 113 -1.22 -4.05 10.58
CA TRP A 113 -0.02 -4.42 9.81
C TRP A 113 1.30 -4.05 10.52
N ASN A 114 1.31 -2.99 11.31
CA ASN A 114 2.45 -2.50 12.07
C ASN A 114 2.50 -2.99 13.53
N ASP A 115 1.68 -4.00 13.88
CA ASP A 115 1.79 -4.73 15.15
C ASP A 115 2.96 -5.71 15.06
N THR A 116 3.92 -5.57 15.98
CA THR A 116 5.17 -6.37 15.96
C THR A 116 5.17 -7.55 16.92
N ARG A 117 4.11 -7.73 17.73
CA ARG A 117 4.04 -8.78 18.76
C ARG A 117 4.13 -10.21 18.22
N SER A 118 3.73 -10.42 16.97
CA SER A 118 3.76 -11.72 16.30
C SER A 118 5.11 -12.06 15.63
N ALA A 119 6.18 -11.30 15.92
CA ALA A 119 7.51 -11.60 15.38
C ALA A 119 8.04 -12.99 15.73
N PRO A 120 7.87 -13.52 16.97
CA PRO A 120 8.26 -14.89 17.30
C PRO A 120 7.51 -15.95 16.46
N GLN A 121 6.22 -15.76 16.20
CA GLN A 121 5.42 -16.66 15.39
C GLN A 121 5.82 -16.63 13.91
N ALA A 122 6.16 -15.45 13.37
CA ALA A 122 6.70 -15.32 12.03
C ALA A 122 8.04 -16.08 11.88
N ALA A 123 8.92 -15.97 12.88
CA ALA A 123 10.17 -16.73 12.92
C ALA A 123 9.91 -18.25 12.99
N ALA A 124 8.94 -18.69 13.80
CA ALA A 124 8.54 -20.10 13.90
C ALA A 124 7.98 -20.63 12.58
N LEU A 125 7.14 -19.87 11.87
CA LEU A 125 6.64 -20.21 10.53
C LEU A 125 7.80 -20.37 9.54
N THR A 126 8.73 -19.41 9.53
CA THR A 126 9.93 -19.49 8.67
C THR A 126 10.77 -20.72 8.97
N ALA A 127 10.97 -21.04 10.25
CA ALA A 127 11.73 -22.22 10.66
C ALA A 127 11.04 -23.54 10.30
N ALA A 128 9.71 -23.58 10.31
CA ALA A 128 8.94 -24.79 10.02
C ALA A 128 9.07 -25.29 8.57
N LEU A 129 9.16 -24.38 7.58
CA LEU A 129 9.23 -24.73 6.16
C LEU A 129 10.55 -24.32 5.49
N GLY A 130 11.31 -23.40 6.10
CA GLY A 130 12.48 -22.76 5.49
C GLY A 130 12.11 -21.64 4.52
N ARG A 131 13.03 -20.66 4.36
CA ARG A 131 12.82 -19.43 3.56
C ARG A 131 12.47 -19.74 2.10
N GLU A 132 13.19 -20.67 1.47
CA GLU A 132 12.98 -21.06 0.07
C GLU A 132 11.55 -21.59 -0.16
N SER A 133 11.08 -22.48 0.70
CA SER A 133 9.73 -23.06 0.59
C SER A 133 8.64 -21.99 0.71
N TRP A 134 8.83 -21.00 1.59
CA TRP A 134 7.91 -19.86 1.69
C TRP A 134 7.92 -19.00 0.43
N LEU A 135 9.11 -18.67 -0.09
CA LEU A 135 9.22 -17.94 -1.36
C LEU A 135 8.57 -18.69 -2.51
N ASP A 136 8.77 -20.01 -2.54
CA ASP A 136 8.18 -20.86 -3.59
C ASP A 136 6.65 -20.98 -3.50
N ARG A 137 6.06 -20.94 -2.35
CA ARG A 137 4.61 -21.13 -2.16
C ARG A 137 3.84 -19.82 -2.21
N THR A 138 4.31 -18.81 -1.50
CA THR A 138 3.57 -17.55 -1.32
C THR A 138 4.26 -16.34 -1.95
N GLY A 139 5.51 -16.48 -2.40
CA GLY A 139 6.35 -15.37 -2.87
C GLY A 139 6.90 -14.51 -1.74
N SER A 140 6.65 -14.86 -0.48
CA SER A 140 7.00 -14.03 0.69
C SER A 140 7.54 -14.89 1.83
N VAL A 141 8.53 -14.38 2.56
CA VAL A 141 8.93 -14.95 3.86
C VAL A 141 8.04 -14.35 4.94
N PRO A 142 7.47 -15.15 5.87
CA PRO A 142 6.63 -14.63 6.94
C PRO A 142 7.32 -13.58 7.79
N VAL A 143 6.62 -12.47 8.04
CA VAL A 143 7.02 -11.39 8.95
C VAL A 143 5.87 -11.05 9.90
N ALA A 144 6.16 -10.32 10.98
CA ALA A 144 5.16 -9.97 12.00
C ALA A 144 3.92 -9.27 11.43
N SER A 145 4.07 -8.50 10.36
CA SER A 145 2.96 -7.79 9.72
C SER A 145 1.92 -8.71 9.08
N MET A 146 2.26 -9.95 8.72
CA MET A 146 1.37 -10.84 7.96
C MET A 146 0.32 -11.53 8.84
N THR A 147 -0.84 -11.79 8.26
CA THR A 147 -2.04 -12.24 8.99
C THR A 147 -1.85 -13.59 9.67
N ALA A 148 -1.15 -14.54 9.02
CA ALA A 148 -0.88 -15.86 9.59
C ALA A 148 -0.07 -15.80 10.90
N ALA A 149 0.94 -14.92 10.97
CA ALA A 149 1.73 -14.73 12.19
C ALA A 149 0.88 -14.16 13.32
N LYS A 150 -0.02 -13.20 13.02
CA LYS A 150 -0.95 -12.62 14.00
C LYS A 150 -1.98 -13.64 14.49
N TRP A 151 -2.48 -14.50 13.60
CA TRP A 151 -3.37 -15.59 13.99
C TRP A 151 -2.70 -16.56 14.95
N MET A 152 -1.46 -16.96 14.69
CA MET A 152 -0.70 -17.81 15.62
C MET A 152 -0.45 -17.11 16.95
N TRP A 153 -0.09 -15.81 16.93
CA TRP A 153 0.08 -15.04 18.15
C TRP A 153 -1.22 -15.01 18.97
N LEU A 154 -2.37 -14.81 18.33
CA LEU A 154 -3.67 -14.82 19.01
C LEU A 154 -3.94 -16.17 19.68
N ARG A 155 -3.66 -17.27 18.99
CA ARG A 155 -3.84 -18.63 19.55
C ARG A 155 -2.97 -18.87 20.77
N ASP A 156 -1.73 -18.36 20.77
CA ASP A 156 -0.80 -18.56 21.84
C ASP A 156 -1.08 -17.67 23.06
N ASN A 157 -1.51 -16.42 22.82
CA ASN A 157 -1.64 -15.39 23.86
C ASN A 157 -3.08 -15.10 24.29
N GLU A 158 -4.05 -15.34 23.42
CA GLU A 158 -5.48 -15.14 23.68
C GLU A 158 -6.32 -16.36 23.27
N PRO A 159 -6.05 -17.55 23.84
CA PRO A 159 -6.68 -18.81 23.38
C PRO A 159 -8.20 -18.81 23.47
N ALA A 160 -8.78 -18.06 24.41
CA ALA A 160 -10.24 -17.92 24.55
C ALA A 160 -10.82 -17.17 23.35
N THR A 161 -10.20 -16.07 22.93
CA THR A 161 -10.59 -15.30 21.74
C THR A 161 -10.44 -16.15 20.49
N ALA A 162 -9.31 -16.85 20.35
CA ALA A 162 -9.08 -17.74 19.21
C ALA A 162 -10.14 -18.86 19.12
N ALA A 163 -10.51 -19.46 20.25
CA ALA A 163 -11.54 -20.52 20.31
C ALA A 163 -12.95 -19.97 19.99
N ALA A 164 -13.25 -18.73 20.32
CA ALA A 164 -14.52 -18.06 20.03
C ALA A 164 -14.60 -17.53 18.59
N THR A 165 -13.46 -17.47 17.87
CA THR A 165 -13.41 -16.94 16.49
C THR A 165 -14.12 -17.88 15.53
N ALA A 166 -15.21 -17.43 14.96
CA ALA A 166 -15.96 -18.12 13.90
C ALA A 166 -15.45 -17.73 12.50
N ALA A 167 -14.98 -16.49 12.33
CA ALA A 167 -14.49 -16.00 11.06
C ALA A 167 -13.30 -15.03 11.23
N VAL A 168 -12.43 -14.98 10.23
CA VAL A 168 -11.30 -14.06 10.11
C VAL A 168 -11.50 -13.23 8.84
N ARG A 169 -11.26 -11.92 8.95
CA ARG A 169 -11.33 -10.97 7.83
C ARG A 169 -10.10 -10.09 7.79
N LEU A 170 -9.72 -9.69 6.59
CA LEU A 170 -8.84 -8.54 6.37
C LEU A 170 -9.64 -7.25 6.54
N PRO A 171 -9.00 -6.09 6.72
CA PRO A 171 -9.73 -4.84 6.93
C PRO A 171 -10.72 -4.50 5.82
N HIS A 172 -10.33 -4.65 4.53
CA HIS A 172 -11.25 -4.39 3.43
C HIS A 172 -12.35 -5.45 3.31
N ASP A 173 -12.04 -6.74 3.60
CA ASP A 173 -13.03 -7.81 3.64
C ASP A 173 -14.14 -7.50 4.64
N PHE A 174 -13.77 -7.08 5.85
CA PHE A 174 -14.72 -6.69 6.90
C PHE A 174 -15.67 -5.59 6.42
N LEU A 175 -15.14 -4.57 5.78
CA LEU A 175 -15.95 -3.46 5.26
C LEU A 175 -16.82 -3.90 4.07
N THR A 176 -16.28 -4.72 3.16
CA THR A 176 -17.01 -5.27 2.01
C THR A 176 -18.13 -6.20 2.47
N GLU A 177 -17.91 -7.03 3.50
CA GLU A 177 -18.94 -7.88 4.10
C GLU A 177 -20.02 -7.04 4.77
N ARG A 178 -19.70 -5.93 5.46
CA ARG A 178 -20.67 -4.97 6.01
C ARG A 178 -21.53 -4.32 4.93
N LEU A 179 -20.97 -4.09 3.74
CA LEU A 179 -21.71 -3.54 2.59
C LEU A 179 -22.65 -4.55 1.94
N THR A 180 -22.26 -5.82 1.87
CA THR A 180 -22.88 -6.84 1.00
C THR A 180 -23.49 -8.03 1.73
N GLY A 181 -23.02 -8.34 2.92
CA GLY A 181 -23.29 -9.60 3.62
C GLY A 181 -22.46 -10.77 3.09
N ALA A 182 -21.55 -10.58 2.14
CA ALA A 182 -20.72 -11.60 1.55
C ALA A 182 -19.26 -11.46 1.98
N ALA A 183 -18.68 -12.56 2.49
CA ALA A 183 -17.29 -12.66 2.87
C ALA A 183 -16.40 -12.91 1.63
N VAL A 184 -15.88 -11.86 1.04
CA VAL A 184 -15.08 -11.92 -0.20
C VAL A 184 -13.80 -11.12 -0.01
N THR A 185 -12.70 -11.64 -0.54
CA THR A 185 -11.39 -10.97 -0.67
C THR A 185 -10.91 -11.03 -2.11
N ASP A 186 -9.83 -10.32 -2.43
CA ASP A 186 -9.18 -10.39 -3.74
C ASP A 186 -7.82 -11.10 -3.67
N PRO A 187 -7.21 -11.48 -4.82
CA PRO A 187 -5.88 -12.08 -4.84
C PRO A 187 -4.81 -11.19 -4.21
N GLY A 188 -4.92 -9.87 -4.40
CA GLY A 188 -3.96 -8.89 -3.93
C GLY A 188 -3.81 -8.92 -2.41
N ASP A 189 -4.90 -8.68 -1.68
CA ASP A 189 -4.84 -8.65 -0.22
C ASP A 189 -4.71 -10.05 0.40
N ALA A 190 -5.35 -11.07 -0.22
CA ALA A 190 -5.19 -12.48 0.20
C ALA A 190 -3.71 -12.90 0.18
N SER A 191 -2.90 -12.44 -0.78
CA SER A 191 -1.47 -12.77 -0.87
C SER A 191 -0.66 -12.27 0.32
N GLY A 192 -1.13 -11.25 1.02
CA GLY A 192 -0.52 -10.74 2.26
C GLY A 192 -0.83 -11.56 3.52
N THR A 193 -1.64 -12.61 3.41
CA THR A 193 -2.00 -13.44 4.56
C THR A 193 -0.96 -14.49 4.94
N CYS A 194 -0.06 -14.89 4.04
CA CYS A 194 0.77 -16.09 4.10
C CYS A 194 -0.03 -17.41 4.02
N TRP A 195 -1.29 -17.38 3.57
CA TRP A 195 -2.11 -18.58 3.32
C TRP A 195 -2.41 -18.78 1.83
N TYR A 196 -2.28 -17.71 1.04
CA TYR A 196 -2.62 -17.69 -0.38
C TYR A 196 -1.43 -18.12 -1.24
N ASP A 197 -1.69 -19.02 -2.17
CA ASP A 197 -0.75 -19.43 -3.22
C ASP A 197 -1.11 -18.72 -4.54
N PRO A 198 -0.26 -17.82 -5.05
CA PRO A 198 -0.50 -17.13 -6.31
C PRO A 198 -0.50 -18.05 -7.55
N ALA A 199 0.06 -19.26 -7.44
CA ALA A 199 0.11 -20.20 -8.57
C ALA A 199 -1.23 -20.92 -8.77
N THR A 200 -1.89 -21.28 -7.67
CA THR A 200 -3.22 -21.93 -7.68
C THR A 200 -4.37 -20.94 -7.57
N GLN A 201 -4.06 -19.67 -7.26
CA GLN A 201 -5.00 -18.58 -7.01
C GLN A 201 -6.01 -18.92 -5.88
N GLY A 202 -5.53 -19.57 -4.84
CA GLY A 202 -6.34 -20.00 -3.71
C GLY A 202 -5.54 -20.16 -2.42
N TYR A 203 -6.21 -20.53 -1.35
CA TYR A 203 -5.54 -20.85 -0.10
C TYR A 203 -4.83 -22.19 -0.17
N ASP A 204 -3.58 -22.25 0.27
CA ASP A 204 -2.78 -23.46 0.36
C ASP A 204 -3.21 -24.31 1.57
N PRO A 205 -3.73 -25.53 1.39
CA PRO A 205 -4.24 -26.35 2.49
C PRO A 205 -3.18 -26.73 3.53
N GLU A 206 -1.91 -26.86 3.12
CA GLU A 206 -0.83 -27.19 4.06
C GLU A 206 -0.46 -25.99 4.92
N LEU A 207 -0.50 -24.75 4.36
CA LEU A 207 -0.27 -23.53 5.12
C LEU A 207 -1.43 -23.26 6.09
N LEU A 208 -2.68 -23.57 5.69
CA LEU A 208 -3.83 -23.53 6.59
C LEU A 208 -3.63 -24.53 7.74
N ALA A 209 -3.26 -25.76 7.45
CA ALA A 209 -3.02 -26.80 8.45
C ALA A 209 -1.86 -26.43 9.38
N LEU A 210 -0.75 -25.89 8.85
CA LEU A 210 0.41 -25.44 9.62
C LEU A 210 0.02 -24.39 10.68
N THR A 211 -0.83 -23.46 10.33
CA THR A 211 -1.29 -22.39 11.23
C THR A 211 -2.52 -22.76 12.04
N GLY A 212 -3.18 -23.90 11.71
CA GLY A 212 -4.39 -24.39 12.36
C GLY A 212 -5.60 -23.48 12.14
N ILE A 213 -5.64 -22.73 11.03
CA ILE A 213 -6.83 -21.99 10.57
C ILE A 213 -7.66 -22.90 9.68
N ARG A 214 -8.99 -22.82 9.76
CA ARG A 214 -9.86 -23.55 8.86
C ARG A 214 -10.24 -22.70 7.65
N ALA A 215 -10.35 -23.31 6.48
CA ALA A 215 -10.71 -22.61 5.24
C ALA A 215 -12.09 -21.92 5.32
N ASP A 216 -13.05 -22.52 6.04
CA ASP A 216 -14.40 -21.96 6.23
C ASP A 216 -14.44 -20.70 7.11
N MET A 217 -13.37 -20.39 7.81
CA MET A 217 -13.22 -19.14 8.56
C MET A 217 -12.80 -17.95 7.68
N LEU A 218 -12.27 -18.21 6.48
CA LEU A 218 -11.68 -17.19 5.61
C LEU A 218 -12.67 -16.69 4.56
N SER A 219 -12.42 -15.49 4.04
CA SER A 219 -13.16 -14.93 2.90
C SER A 219 -12.92 -15.75 1.63
N THR A 220 -13.91 -15.88 0.77
CA THR A 220 -13.74 -16.47 -0.56
C THR A 220 -12.88 -15.55 -1.42
N VAL A 221 -11.85 -16.11 -2.07
CA VAL A 221 -11.00 -15.34 -2.98
C VAL A 221 -11.73 -15.14 -4.30
N ALA A 222 -11.98 -13.89 -4.66
CA ALA A 222 -12.54 -13.51 -5.95
C ALA A 222 -11.49 -13.64 -7.08
N ALA A 223 -11.92 -13.69 -8.33
CA ALA A 223 -11.00 -13.75 -9.45
C ALA A 223 -10.15 -12.46 -9.59
N THR A 224 -10.75 -11.31 -9.28
CA THR A 224 -10.08 -10.00 -9.28
C THR A 224 -10.70 -9.07 -8.25
N GLY A 225 -10.03 -7.98 -7.91
CA GLY A 225 -10.56 -6.92 -7.05
C GLY A 225 -11.81 -6.22 -7.63
N ALA A 226 -12.00 -6.24 -8.96
CA ALA A 226 -13.19 -5.71 -9.63
C ALA A 226 -14.33 -6.73 -9.73
N THR A 227 -14.12 -7.99 -9.32
CA THR A 227 -15.20 -8.96 -9.25
C THR A 227 -16.30 -8.44 -8.31
N ARG A 228 -17.55 -8.56 -8.72
CA ARG A 228 -18.66 -8.15 -7.88
C ARG A 228 -18.77 -9.08 -6.67
N ALA A 229 -18.51 -8.56 -5.47
CA ALA A 229 -18.69 -9.28 -4.22
C ALA A 229 -20.17 -9.51 -3.90
N GLY A 230 -21.01 -8.54 -4.29
CA GLY A 230 -22.44 -8.54 -4.05
C GLY A 230 -23.08 -7.23 -4.45
N HIS A 231 -24.22 -6.95 -3.85
CA HIS A 231 -24.93 -5.69 -4.00
C HIS A 231 -25.07 -5.01 -2.64
N LEU A 232 -25.09 -3.68 -2.64
CA LEU A 232 -25.27 -2.91 -1.43
C LEU A 232 -26.61 -3.28 -0.78
N THR A 233 -26.54 -3.81 0.46
CA THR A 233 -27.73 -4.20 1.22
C THR A 233 -28.61 -3.00 1.57
N ALA A 234 -29.90 -3.22 1.86
CA ALA A 234 -30.78 -2.15 2.28
C ALA A 234 -30.34 -1.48 3.59
N GLU A 235 -29.66 -2.20 4.48
CA GLU A 235 -29.12 -1.67 5.75
C GLU A 235 -27.93 -0.76 5.47
N ALA A 236 -26.94 -1.23 4.72
CA ALA A 236 -25.76 -0.45 4.35
C ALA A 236 -26.13 0.78 3.49
N ALA A 237 -27.09 0.62 2.56
CA ALA A 237 -27.59 1.71 1.75
C ALA A 237 -28.18 2.85 2.60
N ARG A 238 -28.97 2.52 3.61
CA ARG A 238 -29.50 3.51 4.57
C ARG A 238 -28.40 4.20 5.37
N ALA A 239 -27.38 3.44 5.81
CA ALA A 239 -26.26 3.99 6.56
C ALA A 239 -25.41 4.95 5.73
N LEU A 240 -25.27 4.69 4.42
CA LEU A 240 -24.47 5.48 3.49
C LEU A 240 -25.26 6.59 2.78
N GLY A 241 -26.57 6.59 2.83
CA GLY A 241 -27.42 7.48 2.04
C GLY A 241 -27.38 7.18 0.54
N LEU A 242 -27.14 5.93 0.14
CA LEU A 242 -27.01 5.48 -1.25
C LEU A 242 -28.19 4.58 -1.66
N PRO A 243 -28.44 4.39 -2.98
CA PRO A 243 -29.41 3.42 -3.45
C PRO A 243 -29.01 1.99 -3.04
N ALA A 244 -29.97 1.23 -2.54
CA ALA A 244 -29.77 -0.21 -2.34
C ALA A 244 -29.62 -0.93 -3.69
N GLY A 245 -28.86 -2.03 -3.71
CA GLY A 245 -28.71 -2.87 -4.88
C GLY A 245 -27.64 -2.41 -5.89
N ILE A 246 -26.90 -1.31 -5.65
CA ILE A 246 -25.75 -0.99 -6.49
C ILE A 246 -24.65 -2.04 -6.31
N PRO A 247 -23.86 -2.34 -7.37
CA PRO A 247 -22.73 -3.25 -7.30
C PRO A 247 -21.69 -2.82 -6.26
N VAL A 248 -21.17 -3.78 -5.52
CA VAL A 248 -20.00 -3.62 -4.64
C VAL A 248 -18.91 -4.53 -5.17
N ALA A 249 -17.72 -3.97 -5.47
CA ALA A 249 -16.57 -4.76 -5.88
C ALA A 249 -15.97 -5.54 -4.71
N ALA A 250 -15.21 -6.59 -4.98
CA ALA A 250 -14.45 -7.31 -3.96
C ALA A 250 -13.52 -6.37 -3.17
N GLY A 251 -12.98 -5.36 -3.84
CA GLY A 251 -12.02 -4.46 -3.22
C GLY A 251 -10.62 -5.05 -3.22
N THR A 252 -9.70 -4.45 -2.46
CA THR A 252 -8.31 -4.90 -2.39
C THR A 252 -7.54 -4.22 -1.25
N GLY A 253 -6.26 -4.56 -1.08
CA GLY A 253 -5.32 -3.82 -0.24
C GLY A 253 -4.96 -2.43 -0.81
N ASP A 254 -4.54 -1.52 0.04
CA ASP A 254 -4.23 -0.13 -0.31
C ASP A 254 -3.11 0.00 -1.37
N ASN A 255 -2.04 -0.81 -1.27
CA ASN A 255 -0.95 -0.79 -2.26
C ASN A 255 -1.41 -1.30 -3.63
N MET A 256 -2.28 -2.31 -3.67
CA MET A 256 -2.87 -2.83 -4.91
C MET A 256 -3.81 -1.81 -5.54
N ALA A 257 -4.62 -1.14 -4.73
CA ALA A 257 -5.47 -0.06 -5.21
C ALA A 257 -4.64 1.11 -5.76
N ALA A 258 -3.54 1.49 -5.09
CA ALA A 258 -2.62 2.50 -5.63
C ALA A 258 -2.04 2.08 -6.98
N ALA A 259 -1.68 0.79 -7.15
CA ALA A 259 -1.21 0.26 -8.42
C ALA A 259 -2.27 0.39 -9.53
N VAL A 260 -3.53 0.02 -9.24
CA VAL A 260 -4.66 0.23 -10.17
C VAL A 260 -4.83 1.71 -10.50
N GLY A 261 -4.85 2.58 -9.48
CA GLY A 261 -4.97 4.04 -9.65
C GLY A 261 -3.86 4.67 -10.49
N LEU A 262 -2.68 4.04 -10.51
CA LEU A 262 -1.57 4.43 -11.38
C LEU A 262 -1.63 3.81 -12.78
N GLY A 263 -2.61 2.95 -13.07
CA GLY A 263 -2.71 2.22 -14.34
C GLY A 263 -1.64 1.13 -14.50
N LEU A 264 -1.03 0.65 -13.39
CA LEU A 264 -0.02 -0.41 -13.46
C LEU A 264 -0.67 -1.75 -13.83
N GLY A 265 -0.02 -2.50 -14.72
CA GLY A 265 -0.56 -3.75 -15.27
C GLY A 265 -1.15 -3.59 -16.68
N ALA A 266 -1.49 -2.37 -17.11
CA ALA A 266 -1.85 -2.10 -18.50
C ALA A 266 -0.70 -2.38 -19.44
N GLU A 267 -1.03 -2.69 -20.70
CA GLU A 267 -0.01 -2.84 -21.74
C GLU A 267 0.87 -1.58 -21.80
N GLY A 268 2.18 -1.75 -21.70
CA GLY A 268 3.16 -0.65 -21.65
C GLY A 268 3.45 -0.09 -20.24
N LEU A 269 2.74 -0.51 -19.19
CA LEU A 269 3.03 -0.12 -17.80
C LEU A 269 3.44 -1.29 -16.90
N LEU A 270 3.68 -2.49 -17.47
CA LEU A 270 4.38 -3.56 -16.77
C LEU A 270 5.84 -3.18 -16.57
N ASP A 271 6.40 -3.62 -15.44
CA ASP A 271 7.79 -3.35 -15.05
C ASP A 271 8.12 -1.85 -14.88
N HIS A 272 7.10 -1.00 -14.73
CA HIS A 272 7.24 0.42 -14.39
C HIS A 272 7.24 0.60 -12.87
N PRO A 273 8.37 0.98 -12.26
CA PRO A 273 8.47 1.04 -10.82
C PRO A 273 7.84 2.28 -10.21
N VAL A 274 7.31 2.07 -9.02
CA VAL A 274 6.78 3.12 -8.14
C VAL A 274 7.65 3.22 -6.91
N VAL A 275 7.92 4.43 -6.46
CA VAL A 275 8.54 4.76 -5.17
C VAL A 275 7.53 5.58 -4.38
N SER A 276 7.06 5.03 -3.28
CA SER A 276 6.17 5.73 -2.36
C SER A 276 6.98 6.28 -1.18
N LEU A 277 6.96 7.61 -1.03
CA LEU A 277 7.67 8.35 0.01
C LEU A 277 6.67 8.78 1.10
N GLY A 278 6.37 7.87 2.00
CA GLY A 278 5.54 8.08 3.18
C GLY A 278 6.35 8.15 4.47
N THR A 279 5.72 7.94 5.62
CA THR A 279 6.39 7.70 6.91
C THR A 279 7.44 6.61 6.76
N SER A 280 7.06 5.50 6.12
CA SER A 280 7.93 4.45 5.57
C SER A 280 8.09 4.63 4.07
N GLY A 281 9.14 4.05 3.48
CA GLY A 281 9.35 4.01 2.03
C GLY A 281 8.88 2.68 1.47
N THR A 282 8.19 2.67 0.31
CA THR A 282 7.92 1.43 -0.41
C THR A 282 8.28 1.56 -1.87
N VAL A 283 8.65 0.41 -2.45
CA VAL A 283 8.87 0.26 -3.89
C VAL A 283 8.05 -0.91 -4.39
N PHE A 284 7.38 -0.77 -5.51
CA PHE A 284 6.62 -1.83 -6.14
C PHE A 284 6.47 -1.63 -7.65
N ALA A 285 6.13 -2.68 -8.35
CA ALA A 285 5.76 -2.62 -9.76
C ALA A 285 4.86 -3.81 -10.12
N ALA A 286 3.93 -3.61 -11.04
CA ALA A 286 3.22 -4.73 -11.64
C ALA A 286 4.17 -5.45 -12.61
N THR A 287 4.31 -6.78 -12.46
CA THR A 287 5.21 -7.59 -13.29
C THR A 287 4.64 -8.99 -13.51
N ARG A 288 5.09 -9.65 -14.58
CA ARG A 288 4.83 -11.08 -14.79
C ARG A 288 5.89 -11.97 -14.17
N ASN A 289 7.02 -11.38 -13.78
CA ASN A 289 8.14 -12.12 -13.22
C ASN A 289 7.89 -12.48 -11.76
N ARG A 290 8.35 -13.66 -11.36
CA ARG A 290 8.25 -14.11 -9.98
C ARG A 290 9.36 -13.46 -9.15
N PRO A 291 9.05 -12.78 -8.03
CA PRO A 291 10.08 -12.34 -7.10
C PRO A 291 10.70 -13.55 -6.41
N HIS A 292 12.03 -13.48 -6.21
CA HIS A 292 12.77 -14.53 -5.50
C HIS A 292 13.76 -13.89 -4.52
N SER A 293 13.36 -12.79 -3.93
CA SER A 293 14.14 -12.10 -2.90
C SER A 293 13.40 -12.15 -1.57
N ALA A 294 14.09 -12.54 -0.51
CA ALA A 294 13.55 -12.53 0.85
C ALA A 294 13.37 -11.11 1.42
N LEU A 295 13.87 -10.08 0.73
CA LEU A 295 13.69 -8.67 1.09
C LEU A 295 12.39 -8.10 0.53
N LEU A 296 11.72 -8.84 -0.37
CA LEU A 296 10.45 -8.44 -0.97
C LEU A 296 9.28 -9.23 -0.39
N ALA A 297 8.13 -8.59 -0.35
CA ALA A 297 6.85 -9.29 -0.28
C ALA A 297 6.37 -9.56 -1.72
N GLY A 298 6.16 -10.82 -2.06
CA GLY A 298 5.77 -11.27 -3.41
C GLY A 298 4.26 -11.23 -3.61
N PHE A 299 3.64 -10.08 -3.35
CA PHE A 299 2.18 -9.94 -3.45
C PHE A 299 1.67 -10.20 -4.87
N ALA A 300 0.40 -10.60 -4.96
CA ALA A 300 -0.36 -10.54 -6.18
C ALA A 300 -0.93 -9.12 -6.39
N ALA A 301 -1.16 -8.73 -7.63
CA ALA A 301 -2.01 -7.60 -7.97
C ALA A 301 -3.49 -8.04 -7.95
N THR A 302 -4.40 -7.09 -8.11
CA THR A 302 -5.85 -7.36 -8.07
C THR A 302 -6.36 -8.25 -9.19
N ASP A 303 -5.61 -8.36 -10.29
CA ASP A 303 -5.92 -9.16 -11.49
C ASP A 303 -5.20 -10.53 -11.52
N GLY A 304 -4.47 -10.87 -10.43
CA GLY A 304 -3.68 -12.08 -10.33
C GLY A 304 -2.29 -11.98 -10.98
N THR A 305 -1.92 -10.87 -11.60
CA THR A 305 -0.51 -10.58 -11.91
C THR A 305 0.27 -10.36 -10.61
N ARG A 306 1.59 -10.11 -10.71
CA ARG A 306 2.41 -9.96 -9.51
C ARG A 306 2.64 -8.49 -9.20
N LEU A 307 2.65 -8.16 -7.92
CA LEU A 307 2.98 -6.84 -7.39
C LEU A 307 4.03 -6.96 -6.27
N PRO A 308 5.27 -7.41 -6.59
CA PRO A 308 6.31 -7.47 -5.57
C PRO A 308 6.54 -6.10 -4.96
N LEU A 309 6.69 -6.09 -3.62
CA LEU A 309 6.82 -4.87 -2.84
C LEU A 309 8.00 -4.97 -1.89
N GLY A 310 8.92 -4.00 -1.96
CA GLY A 310 9.94 -3.74 -0.95
C GLY A 310 9.51 -2.61 -0.02
N CYS A 311 9.86 -2.69 1.25
CA CYS A 311 9.49 -1.69 2.25
C CYS A 311 10.67 -1.34 3.14
N THR A 312 10.90 -0.05 3.36
CA THR A 312 11.79 0.47 4.40
C THR A 312 10.96 1.06 5.54
N LEU A 313 11.42 0.96 6.78
CA LEU A 313 10.72 1.56 7.92
C LEU A 313 10.99 3.06 8.02
N ASN A 314 12.19 3.48 7.59
CA ASN A 314 12.69 4.83 7.79
C ASN A 314 12.72 5.61 6.47
N CYS A 315 11.75 6.51 6.32
CA CYS A 315 11.67 7.42 5.18
C CYS A 315 11.39 8.84 5.69
N THR A 316 10.23 9.44 5.39
CA THR A 316 10.02 10.86 5.70
C THR A 316 10.03 11.15 7.21
N LEU A 317 9.46 10.27 8.04
CA LEU A 317 9.43 10.47 9.49
C LEU A 317 10.84 10.48 10.11
N ALA A 318 11.73 9.61 9.63
CA ALA A 318 13.10 9.58 10.14
C ALA A 318 13.90 10.82 9.74
N VAL A 319 13.73 11.31 8.52
CA VAL A 319 14.35 12.57 8.07
C VAL A 319 13.78 13.75 8.82
N ASP A 320 12.47 13.78 9.11
CA ASP A 320 11.83 14.80 9.94
C ASP A 320 12.42 14.84 11.35
N LYS A 321 12.65 13.65 11.93
CA LYS A 321 13.29 13.57 13.24
C LYS A 321 14.71 14.10 13.23
N VAL A 322 15.46 13.85 12.17
CA VAL A 322 16.81 14.43 12.01
C VAL A 322 16.73 15.96 11.86
N ALA A 323 15.81 16.48 11.05
CA ALA A 323 15.60 17.92 10.90
C ALA A 323 15.26 18.59 12.24
N GLU A 324 14.34 18.00 13.03
CA GLU A 324 13.99 18.44 14.38
C GLU A 324 15.22 18.50 15.30
N LEU A 325 16.03 17.43 15.33
CA LEU A 325 17.25 17.36 16.16
C LEU A 325 18.29 18.42 15.78
N LEU A 326 18.35 18.79 14.50
CA LEU A 326 19.26 19.81 13.98
C LEU A 326 18.70 21.24 14.08
N GLY A 327 17.43 21.40 14.44
CA GLY A 327 16.74 22.70 14.45
C GLY A 327 16.66 23.32 13.05
N LEU A 328 16.34 22.52 12.03
CA LEU A 328 16.25 22.89 10.62
C LEU A 328 14.86 22.56 10.05
N ASP A 329 14.47 23.30 9.01
CA ASP A 329 13.39 22.90 8.13
C ASP A 329 13.87 21.87 7.10
N ARG A 330 12.94 21.07 6.56
CA ARG A 330 13.25 20.05 5.55
C ARG A 330 13.96 20.60 4.32
N GLU A 331 13.56 21.78 3.88
CA GLU A 331 14.09 22.45 2.68
C GLU A 331 15.46 23.13 2.91
N ASP A 332 15.97 23.14 4.16
CA ASP A 332 17.32 23.63 4.46
C ASP A 332 18.44 22.64 4.10
N ALA A 333 18.07 21.41 3.71
CA ALA A 333 19.03 20.36 3.37
C ALA A 333 19.87 20.75 2.14
N VAL A 334 21.15 20.40 2.18
CA VAL A 334 22.06 20.47 1.03
C VAL A 334 22.75 19.12 0.89
N PRO A 335 23.30 18.74 -0.28
CA PRO A 335 24.00 17.47 -0.44
C PRO A 335 25.00 17.19 0.69
N GLY A 336 25.01 15.93 1.18
CA GLY A 336 25.71 15.53 2.41
C GLY A 336 27.24 15.67 2.37
N GLY A 337 27.83 15.83 1.17
CA GLY A 337 29.29 15.91 1.01
C GLY A 337 29.93 14.58 1.44
N GLU A 338 30.89 14.63 2.39
CA GLU A 338 31.53 13.42 2.92
C GLU A 338 30.69 12.73 4.01
N ALA A 339 29.69 13.42 4.58
CA ALA A 339 28.84 12.86 5.61
C ALA A 339 27.91 11.79 5.03
N VAL A 340 27.69 10.74 5.80
CA VAL A 340 26.70 9.68 5.55
C VAL A 340 25.86 9.50 6.80
N LEU A 341 24.55 9.58 6.68
CA LEU A 341 23.64 9.27 7.75
C LEU A 341 22.71 8.14 7.30
N LEU A 342 22.76 7.02 8.01
CA LEU A 342 21.80 5.92 7.88
C LEU A 342 20.70 6.14 8.92
N PRO A 343 19.50 6.59 8.53
CA PRO A 343 18.49 7.03 9.50
C PRO A 343 17.64 5.85 9.99
N PHE A 344 18.25 4.73 10.35
CA PHE A 344 17.56 3.49 10.76
C PHE A 344 17.10 3.56 12.21
N LEU A 345 16.24 4.53 12.49
CA LEU A 345 15.71 4.75 13.83
C LEU A 345 14.76 3.62 14.21
N ASP A 346 15.05 2.96 15.35
CA ASP A 346 14.27 1.83 15.89
C ASP A 346 14.19 0.61 14.95
N GLY A 347 15.25 0.36 14.18
CA GLY A 347 15.37 -0.77 13.25
C GLY A 347 15.07 -0.42 11.78
N GLU A 348 15.42 -1.33 10.88
CA GLU A 348 15.09 -1.23 9.45
C GLU A 348 14.65 -2.60 8.92
N ARG A 349 13.78 -2.60 7.88
CA ARG A 349 13.25 -3.81 7.24
C ARG A 349 14.01 -4.16 5.95
N THR A 350 14.35 -3.16 5.18
CA THR A 350 15.17 -3.33 3.97
C THR A 350 16.32 -2.31 3.98
N PRO A 351 17.55 -2.76 4.33
CA PRO A 351 17.97 -4.13 4.68
C PRO A 351 17.32 -4.65 5.99
N ASP A 352 17.32 -5.98 6.17
CA ASP A 352 16.74 -6.65 7.37
C ASP A 352 17.68 -6.42 8.58
N LEU A 353 17.44 -5.34 9.31
CA LEU A 353 18.21 -4.85 10.45
C LEU A 353 17.29 -4.46 11.62
N PRO A 354 16.56 -5.41 12.22
CA PRO A 354 15.50 -5.09 13.20
C PRO A 354 16.02 -4.45 14.49
N ALA A 355 17.31 -4.60 14.80
CA ALA A 355 17.97 -4.01 15.97
C ALA A 355 18.84 -2.79 15.61
N ALA A 356 18.75 -2.27 14.40
CA ALA A 356 19.56 -1.12 13.99
C ALA A 356 19.14 0.16 14.70
N SER A 357 20.09 1.05 14.82
CA SER A 357 19.91 2.45 15.23
C SER A 357 20.55 3.37 14.21
N GLY A 358 20.24 4.67 14.25
CA GLY A 358 20.81 5.65 13.33
C GLY A 358 22.34 5.70 13.43
N LEU A 359 23.02 5.79 12.28
CA LEU A 359 24.48 5.89 12.19
C LEU A 359 24.87 7.13 11.41
N LEU A 360 25.69 8.00 12.02
CA LEU A 360 26.31 9.13 11.37
C LEU A 360 27.82 8.88 11.21
N HIS A 361 28.33 8.97 9.98
CA HIS A 361 29.71 8.70 9.60
C HIS A 361 30.28 9.84 8.73
N GLY A 362 31.60 10.00 8.70
CA GLY A 362 32.26 10.92 7.76
C GLY A 362 32.23 12.40 8.17
N LEU A 363 31.97 12.71 9.45
CA LEU A 363 32.00 14.10 9.93
C LEU A 363 33.40 14.70 9.81
N ARG A 364 33.45 15.97 9.39
CA ARG A 364 34.64 16.81 9.33
C ARG A 364 34.42 18.09 10.13
N HIS A 365 35.45 18.86 10.42
CA HIS A 365 35.33 20.10 11.15
C HIS A 365 34.47 21.18 10.46
N ASP A 366 34.38 21.10 9.14
CA ASP A 366 33.60 22.01 8.30
C ASP A 366 32.24 21.46 7.89
N THR A 367 31.86 20.23 8.35
CA THR A 367 30.55 19.67 8.10
C THR A 367 29.46 20.51 8.73
N THR A 368 28.51 20.97 7.91
CA THR A 368 27.39 21.79 8.38
C THR A 368 26.20 20.93 8.78
N ARG A 369 25.31 21.46 9.61
CA ARG A 369 24.05 20.79 9.97
C ARG A 369 23.14 20.56 8.77
N GLN A 370 23.17 21.44 7.76
CA GLN A 370 22.43 21.29 6.50
C GLN A 370 22.94 20.09 5.69
N GLN A 371 24.26 19.83 5.69
CA GLN A 371 24.85 18.65 5.08
C GLN A 371 24.48 17.37 5.83
N ILE A 372 24.39 17.40 7.16
CA ILE A 372 23.93 16.25 7.95
C ILE A 372 22.47 15.92 7.60
N LEU A 373 21.62 16.94 7.45
CA LEU A 373 20.24 16.73 7.01
C LEU A 373 20.19 16.16 5.57
N GLY A 374 20.99 16.69 4.65
CA GLY A 374 21.10 16.13 3.29
C GLY A 374 21.59 14.69 3.27
N ALA A 375 22.54 14.34 4.13
CA ALA A 375 22.99 12.94 4.30
C ALA A 375 21.87 12.02 4.80
N ALA A 376 20.92 12.52 5.61
CA ALA A 376 19.74 11.75 6.02
C ALA A 376 18.80 11.45 4.84
N TYR A 377 18.55 12.43 3.97
CA TYR A 377 17.82 12.21 2.72
C TYR A 377 18.53 11.16 1.84
N GLU A 378 19.85 11.32 1.66
CA GLU A 378 20.65 10.40 0.84
C GLU A 378 20.61 8.97 1.38
N GLY A 379 20.76 8.78 2.69
CA GLY A 379 20.71 7.47 3.33
C GLY A 379 19.34 6.81 3.21
N ALA A 380 18.25 7.56 3.44
CA ALA A 380 16.89 7.06 3.29
C ALA A 380 16.59 6.68 1.83
N VAL A 381 16.95 7.53 0.86
CA VAL A 381 16.72 7.27 -0.56
C VAL A 381 17.55 6.08 -1.06
N VAL A 382 18.82 5.94 -0.63
CA VAL A 382 19.64 4.77 -0.99
C VAL A 382 18.98 3.49 -0.49
N ALA A 383 18.47 3.46 0.75
CA ALA A 383 17.77 2.29 1.29
C ALA A 383 16.55 1.91 0.43
N VAL A 384 15.71 2.90 0.07
CA VAL A 384 14.54 2.70 -0.79
C VAL A 384 14.93 2.23 -2.20
N LEU A 385 15.93 2.84 -2.82
CA LEU A 385 16.38 2.46 -4.17
C LEU A 385 17.09 1.10 -4.20
N ARG A 386 17.76 0.67 -3.11
CA ARG A 386 18.27 -0.71 -3.00
C ARG A 386 17.14 -1.74 -2.95
N ALA A 387 16.02 -1.41 -2.29
CA ALA A 387 14.83 -2.25 -2.36
C ALA A 387 14.24 -2.31 -3.78
N LEU A 388 14.37 -1.24 -4.57
CA LEU A 388 14.00 -1.22 -5.98
C LEU A 388 14.86 -2.17 -6.83
N ASP A 389 16.15 -2.27 -6.55
CA ASP A 389 17.08 -3.16 -7.28
C ASP A 389 16.74 -4.65 -7.08
N GLU A 390 16.01 -5.01 -6.01
CA GLU A 390 15.53 -6.37 -5.75
C GLU A 390 14.27 -6.75 -6.56
N LEU A 391 13.56 -5.77 -7.14
CA LEU A 391 12.37 -6.06 -7.95
C LEU A 391 12.75 -6.81 -9.24
N PRO A 392 12.01 -7.87 -9.60
CA PRO A 392 12.31 -8.71 -10.77
C PRO A 392 11.87 -8.06 -12.08
N LEU A 393 12.27 -6.80 -12.30
CA LEU A 393 11.84 -6.01 -13.44
C LEU A 393 12.63 -6.36 -14.71
N VAL A 394 11.95 -6.36 -15.85
CA VAL A 394 12.62 -6.41 -17.16
C VAL A 394 13.04 -4.99 -17.52
N PRO A 395 14.35 -4.72 -17.72
CA PRO A 395 14.78 -3.41 -18.18
C PRO A 395 14.13 -3.07 -19.54
N LEU A 396 13.63 -1.84 -19.73
CA LEU A 396 13.02 -1.41 -20.98
C LEU A 396 13.93 -1.63 -22.18
N ARG A 397 15.26 -1.44 -21.99
CA ARG A 397 16.29 -1.74 -23.01
C ARG A 397 16.33 -3.22 -23.43
N ALA A 398 15.91 -4.15 -22.58
CA ALA A 398 15.81 -5.56 -22.92
C ALA A 398 14.55 -5.91 -23.72
N MET A 399 13.51 -5.06 -23.63
CA MET A 399 12.24 -5.23 -24.35
C MET A 399 12.29 -4.65 -25.77
N SER A 400 13.21 -3.72 -26.05
CA SER A 400 13.35 -3.07 -27.37
C SER A 400 14.63 -3.54 -28.05
N ALA A 401 14.51 -4.51 -28.94
CA ALA A 401 15.61 -4.91 -29.85
C ALA A 401 16.05 -3.76 -30.76
N ALA A 402 15.30 -2.68 -30.85
CA ALA A 402 15.54 -1.56 -31.76
C ALA A 402 16.36 -0.41 -31.14
N THR A 403 16.52 -0.34 -29.83
CA THR A 403 17.29 0.74 -29.17
C THR A 403 18.06 0.20 -27.95
N PRO A 404 19.32 -0.22 -28.15
CA PRO A 404 20.21 -0.70 -27.08
C PRO A 404 20.42 0.32 -25.93
N ASP A 405 20.22 1.60 -26.22
CA ASP A 405 20.41 2.74 -25.30
C ASP A 405 19.06 3.30 -24.75
N ALA A 406 17.98 2.52 -24.81
CA ALA A 406 16.72 2.98 -24.25
C ALA A 406 16.87 3.29 -22.74
N PRO A 407 16.42 4.45 -22.26
CA PRO A 407 16.50 4.78 -20.85
C PRO A 407 15.66 3.81 -20.01
N ASP A 408 16.06 3.62 -18.75
CA ASP A 408 15.22 2.89 -17.80
C ASP A 408 13.85 3.56 -17.67
N ALA A 409 12.81 2.77 -17.34
CA ALA A 409 11.47 3.32 -17.12
C ALA A 409 11.49 4.43 -16.06
N PRO A 410 10.76 5.54 -16.24
CA PRO A 410 10.69 6.60 -15.25
C PRO A 410 10.16 6.06 -13.91
N LEU A 411 10.63 6.64 -12.80
CA LEU A 411 10.11 6.34 -11.47
C LEU A 411 8.84 7.13 -11.23
N ARG A 412 7.73 6.48 -10.87
CA ARG A 412 6.56 7.19 -10.37
C ARG A 412 6.74 7.44 -8.88
N LEU A 413 6.79 8.72 -8.46
CA LEU A 413 6.90 9.08 -7.06
C LEU A 413 5.52 9.45 -6.52
N ILE A 414 5.12 8.78 -5.44
CA ILE A 414 3.85 9.02 -4.75
C ILE A 414 4.09 9.23 -3.25
N GLY A 415 3.03 9.53 -2.52
CA GLY A 415 3.10 9.77 -1.07
C GLY A 415 3.44 11.21 -0.71
N GLY A 416 3.46 11.51 0.59
CA GLY A 416 3.66 12.87 1.11
C GLY A 416 5.02 13.47 0.74
N GLY A 417 6.08 12.65 0.74
CA GLY A 417 7.43 13.05 0.38
C GLY A 417 7.58 13.49 -1.08
N ALA A 418 6.76 12.94 -1.99
CA ALA A 418 6.78 13.35 -3.40
C ALA A 418 6.39 14.82 -3.65
N ARG A 419 5.87 15.50 -2.64
CA ARG A 419 5.60 16.96 -2.68
C ARG A 419 6.80 17.81 -2.26
N GLY A 420 7.80 17.21 -1.60
CA GLY A 420 8.99 17.91 -1.13
C GLY A 420 10.09 17.96 -2.19
N THR A 421 10.63 19.15 -2.48
CA THR A 421 11.65 19.33 -3.50
C THR A 421 12.88 18.49 -3.23
N MET A 422 13.34 18.46 -1.96
CA MET A 422 14.54 17.71 -1.58
C MET A 422 14.42 16.21 -1.80
N TRP A 423 13.23 15.62 -1.53
CA TRP A 423 12.97 14.21 -1.80
C TRP A 423 13.06 13.90 -3.29
N VAL A 424 12.36 14.68 -4.12
CA VAL A 424 12.30 14.49 -5.57
C VAL A 424 13.69 14.62 -6.19
N GLU A 425 14.44 15.67 -5.83
CA GLU A 425 15.78 15.89 -6.38
C GLU A 425 16.78 14.83 -5.90
N THR A 426 16.67 14.36 -4.65
CA THR A 426 17.56 13.30 -4.15
C THR A 426 17.28 11.97 -4.85
N VAL A 427 16.01 11.60 -5.07
CA VAL A 427 15.65 10.40 -5.85
C VAL A 427 16.16 10.51 -7.29
N ARG A 428 15.94 11.65 -7.97
CA ARG A 428 16.43 11.86 -9.35
C ARG A 428 17.97 11.74 -9.44
N ARG A 429 18.65 12.43 -8.53
CA ARG A 429 20.12 12.45 -8.50
C ARG A 429 20.72 11.07 -8.23
N LEU A 430 20.19 10.32 -7.25
CA LEU A 430 20.74 9.02 -6.88
C LEU A 430 20.31 7.88 -7.81
N SER A 431 19.12 7.96 -8.42
CA SER A 431 18.68 6.96 -9.40
C SER A 431 19.22 7.22 -10.81
N GLY A 432 19.46 8.49 -11.19
CA GLY A 432 19.76 8.88 -12.56
C GLY A 432 18.58 8.74 -13.52
N ARG A 433 17.35 8.51 -13.02
CA ARG A 433 16.15 8.23 -13.81
C ARG A 433 15.24 9.44 -13.92
N ALA A 434 14.44 9.49 -14.97
CA ALA A 434 13.30 10.40 -15.05
C ALA A 434 12.29 10.04 -13.95
N VAL A 435 11.54 11.05 -13.50
CA VAL A 435 10.54 10.92 -12.43
C VAL A 435 9.21 11.46 -12.92
N ILE A 436 8.13 10.72 -12.69
CA ILE A 436 6.75 11.18 -12.89
C ILE A 436 6.15 11.44 -11.51
N LEU A 437 5.59 12.63 -11.34
CA LEU A 437 4.82 13.03 -10.17
C LEU A 437 3.34 13.05 -10.57
N PRO A 438 2.54 12.02 -10.20
CA PRO A 438 1.12 12.01 -10.53
C PRO A 438 0.40 13.26 -9.99
N ASP A 439 -0.51 13.82 -10.79
CA ASP A 439 -1.24 15.03 -10.41
C ASP A 439 -2.22 14.77 -9.27
N SER A 440 -2.74 13.54 -9.17
CA SER A 440 -3.63 13.15 -8.09
C SER A 440 -2.89 12.66 -6.85
N ALA A 441 -3.32 13.13 -5.69
CA ALA A 441 -2.86 12.64 -4.39
C ALA A 441 -3.68 11.47 -3.84
N GLU A 442 -4.85 11.17 -4.42
CA GLU A 442 -5.82 10.19 -3.89
C GLU A 442 -5.82 8.88 -4.70
N LEU A 443 -4.62 8.42 -5.09
CA LEU A 443 -4.44 7.27 -5.99
C LEU A 443 -5.08 5.97 -5.47
N VAL A 444 -5.06 5.73 -4.16
CA VAL A 444 -5.71 4.56 -3.53
C VAL A 444 -7.23 4.62 -3.75
N ALA A 445 -7.84 5.76 -3.44
CA ALA A 445 -9.28 5.94 -3.60
C ALA A 445 -9.70 5.95 -5.09
N LEU A 446 -8.86 6.49 -5.99
CA LEU A 446 -9.09 6.43 -7.44
C LEU A 446 -8.98 5.01 -7.99
N GLY A 447 -8.03 4.21 -7.51
CA GLY A 447 -7.93 2.79 -7.84
C GLY A 447 -9.14 2.01 -7.35
N ALA A 448 -9.59 2.26 -6.12
CA ALA A 448 -10.84 1.69 -5.62
C ALA A 448 -12.05 2.12 -6.47
N ALA A 449 -12.10 3.39 -6.90
CA ALA A 449 -13.15 3.86 -7.82
C ALA A 449 -13.10 3.13 -9.17
N ALA A 450 -11.91 2.85 -9.72
CA ALA A 450 -11.76 2.06 -10.93
C ALA A 450 -12.25 0.61 -10.75
N LEU A 451 -11.98 -0.01 -9.57
CA LEU A 451 -12.54 -1.32 -9.21
C LEU A 451 -14.08 -1.27 -9.13
N ALA A 452 -14.64 -0.22 -8.50
CA ALA A 452 -16.10 -0.02 -8.44
C ALA A 452 -16.73 0.13 -9.84
N ALA A 453 -16.10 0.92 -10.71
CA ALA A 453 -16.52 1.09 -12.09
C ALA A 453 -16.42 -0.22 -12.89
N GLY A 454 -15.36 -1.01 -12.66
CA GLY A 454 -15.21 -2.33 -13.23
C GLY A 454 -16.32 -3.28 -12.81
N ALA A 455 -16.67 -3.34 -11.52
CA ALA A 455 -17.78 -4.16 -11.02
C ALA A 455 -19.16 -3.73 -11.57
N ALA A 456 -19.35 -2.43 -11.82
CA ALA A 456 -20.58 -1.88 -12.36
C ALA A 456 -20.72 -2.11 -13.88
N THR A 457 -19.63 -2.04 -14.64
CA THR A 457 -19.64 -2.01 -16.11
C THR A 457 -19.10 -3.28 -16.77
N GLY A 458 -18.37 -4.13 -16.04
CA GLY A 458 -17.64 -5.27 -16.59
C GLY A 458 -16.34 -4.91 -17.30
N ARG A 459 -15.88 -3.66 -17.20
CA ARG A 459 -14.62 -3.19 -17.82
C ARG A 459 -13.42 -3.48 -16.93
N ASP A 460 -12.26 -3.60 -17.54
CA ASP A 460 -11.00 -3.75 -16.83
C ASP A 460 -10.68 -2.48 -16.03
N PRO A 461 -10.43 -2.57 -14.70
CA PRO A 461 -10.18 -1.39 -13.86
C PRO A 461 -8.86 -0.69 -14.17
N VAL A 462 -7.82 -1.44 -14.61
CA VAL A 462 -6.53 -0.85 -14.99
C VAL A 462 -6.67 -0.08 -16.30
N ALA A 463 -7.43 -0.61 -17.27
CA ALA A 463 -7.74 0.11 -18.50
C ALA A 463 -8.56 1.38 -18.21
N LEU A 464 -9.55 1.30 -17.30
CA LEU A 464 -10.32 2.46 -16.86
C LEU A 464 -9.42 3.54 -16.24
N ALA A 465 -8.53 3.17 -15.29
CA ALA A 465 -7.60 4.12 -14.66
C ALA A 465 -6.65 4.76 -15.68
N THR A 466 -6.21 4.00 -16.69
CA THR A 466 -5.38 4.51 -17.79
C THR A 466 -6.14 5.49 -18.67
N GLU A 467 -7.37 5.18 -19.05
CA GLU A 467 -8.23 6.10 -19.82
C GLU A 467 -8.56 7.38 -19.04
N TRP A 468 -8.73 7.27 -17.74
CA TRP A 468 -8.94 8.39 -16.84
C TRP A 468 -7.68 9.25 -16.62
N GLY A 469 -6.49 8.75 -17.00
CA GLY A 469 -5.23 9.44 -16.81
C GLY A 469 -4.83 9.62 -15.34
N THR A 470 -5.34 8.79 -14.43
CA THR A 470 -5.14 8.96 -12.97
C THR A 470 -3.69 8.80 -12.54
N GLY A 471 -2.88 8.06 -13.30
CA GLY A 471 -1.44 7.89 -13.09
C GLY A 471 -0.57 8.90 -13.84
N GLU A 472 -1.18 9.81 -14.59
CA GLU A 472 -0.47 10.87 -15.32
C GLU A 472 -0.09 12.02 -14.40
N GLY A 473 0.91 12.80 -14.81
CA GLY A 473 1.35 13.96 -14.07
C GLY A 473 2.63 14.57 -14.63
N ARG A 474 3.26 15.44 -13.84
CA ARG A 474 4.45 16.16 -14.27
C ARG A 474 5.66 15.23 -14.36
N GLU A 475 6.24 15.14 -15.54
CA GLU A 475 7.51 14.44 -15.74
C GLU A 475 8.70 15.39 -15.54
N LEU A 476 9.69 14.92 -14.79
CA LEU A 476 10.98 15.56 -14.62
C LEU A 476 12.03 14.69 -15.32
N PRO A 477 12.83 15.26 -16.24
CA PRO A 477 13.79 14.49 -17.02
C PRO A 477 14.87 13.85 -16.14
N ALA A 478 15.48 12.78 -16.61
CA ALA A 478 16.64 12.16 -15.98
C ALA A 478 17.79 13.16 -15.84
N VAL A 479 18.58 12.99 -14.79
CA VAL A 479 19.82 13.73 -14.56
C VAL A 479 20.99 12.73 -14.47
N PRO A 480 22.25 13.14 -14.67
CA PRO A 480 23.39 12.25 -14.45
C PRO A 480 23.36 11.66 -13.04
N ARG A 481 23.51 10.34 -12.94
CA ARG A 481 23.51 9.65 -11.63
C ARG A 481 24.71 10.09 -10.79
N ASP A 482 24.48 10.48 -9.56
CA ASP A 482 25.53 10.73 -8.57
C ASP A 482 26.03 9.40 -7.99
N THR A 483 26.90 8.75 -8.75
CA THR A 483 27.49 7.47 -8.36
C THR A 483 28.43 7.63 -7.16
N ALA A 484 29.09 8.78 -6.99
CA ALA A 484 30.00 9.02 -5.89
C ALA A 484 29.25 8.99 -4.53
N THR A 485 28.09 9.67 -4.43
CA THR A 485 27.25 9.61 -3.24
C THR A 485 26.66 8.23 -3.05
N TRP A 486 26.15 7.60 -4.12
CA TRP A 486 25.62 6.24 -4.07
C TRP A 486 26.63 5.25 -3.48
N ASP A 487 27.84 5.21 -4.06
CA ASP A 487 28.91 4.29 -3.65
C ASP A 487 29.37 4.54 -2.22
N ARG A 488 29.47 5.82 -1.81
CA ARG A 488 29.85 6.21 -0.46
C ARG A 488 28.82 5.73 0.57
N VAL A 489 27.53 5.99 0.35
CA VAL A 489 26.45 5.57 1.28
C VAL A 489 26.35 4.06 1.33
N THR A 490 26.39 3.38 0.18
CA THR A 490 26.34 1.93 0.08
C THR A 490 27.54 1.28 0.79
N ALA A 491 28.76 1.81 0.59
CA ALA A 491 29.95 1.30 1.26
C ALA A 491 29.91 1.46 2.79
N VAL A 492 29.27 2.50 3.31
CA VAL A 492 29.05 2.66 4.75
C VAL A 492 28.00 1.67 5.23
N LEU A 493 26.88 1.53 4.51
CA LEU A 493 25.83 0.58 4.86
C LEU A 493 26.36 -0.86 4.91
N ASP A 494 27.07 -1.32 3.88
CA ASP A 494 27.57 -2.70 3.79
C ASP A 494 28.60 -3.01 4.88
N ARG A 495 29.41 -2.02 5.30
CA ARG A 495 30.38 -2.18 6.40
C ARG A 495 29.72 -2.08 7.78
N ALA A 496 28.71 -1.25 7.93
CA ALA A 496 28.04 -1.02 9.20
C ALA A 496 27.08 -2.15 9.58
N THR A 497 26.53 -2.88 8.60
CA THR A 497 25.54 -3.94 8.84
C THR A 497 25.93 -4.93 9.95
N PRO A 498 27.14 -5.52 9.96
CA PRO A 498 27.54 -6.43 11.04
C PRO A 498 27.58 -5.75 12.43
N ALA A 499 28.04 -4.50 12.48
CA ALA A 499 28.13 -3.75 13.73
C ALA A 499 26.75 -3.36 14.27
N LEU A 500 25.81 -3.00 13.39
CA LEU A 500 24.43 -2.66 13.76
C LEU A 500 23.65 -3.88 14.26
N LEU A 501 23.95 -5.07 13.74
CA LEU A 501 23.31 -6.32 14.18
C LEU A 501 23.83 -6.81 15.53
N THR A 502 25.04 -6.42 15.93
CA THR A 502 25.70 -6.93 17.15
C THR A 502 25.57 -6.00 18.37
N THR A 503 24.93 -4.83 18.22
CA THR A 503 24.91 -3.80 19.28
C THR A 503 23.83 -3.97 20.32
N HIS A 504 22.98 -5.01 20.24
CA HIS A 504 22.01 -5.32 21.29
C HIS A 504 22.20 -6.75 21.80
N PRO A 505 22.43 -6.94 23.13
CA PRO A 505 22.44 -8.26 23.76
C PRO A 505 21.04 -8.90 23.75
#